data_631a4bfc3f7cc45da080d6206de4b45d
#
_entry.id   631a4bfc3f7cc45da080d6206de4b45d
#
_cell.length_a   1.000
_cell.length_b   1.000
_cell.length_c   1.000
_cell.angle_alpha   90.00
_cell.angle_beta   90.00
_cell.angle_gamma   90.00
#
_symmetry.space_group_name_H-M   'P 1'
#
loop_
_entity.id
_entity.type
_entity.pdbx_description
1 polymer ?
#
loop_
_entity_poly.entity_id
_entity_poly.type
_entity_poly.pdbx_seq_one_letter_code
_entity_poly.pdbx_strand_id
1 'polypeptide(L)'
;LKQKKKIEKIGVSIYDHNQLQAILENFDIDLVQLPFNILDRRLIDSSMLSMLKNKGIEVHARSVFLQGLLLMSEQNRPDKFNRWSGLWRIWREWLNDNQITALEAAIRHAISMPEISKVLVGVDNVDQLKEIVTASSGVLPNIPDEMFTNDIDLLNPSNWSAL
;
A
#
# COMPACT_ATOMS: atom_id res chain seq x y z
N LEU A 1 22.40 1.81 20.15
CA LEU A 1 23.09 1.87 18.85
C LEU A 1 23.02 3.29 18.29
N LYS A 2 21.85 3.95 18.30
CA LYS A 2 21.66 5.35 17.85
C LYS A 2 22.56 6.31 18.65
N GLN A 3 22.56 6.22 19.99
CA GLN A 3 23.44 7.03 20.84
C GLN A 3 24.93 6.85 20.54
N LYS A 4 25.31 5.66 20.06
CA LYS A 4 26.71 5.34 19.65
C LYS A 4 26.99 5.70 18.18
N LYS A 5 26.05 6.39 17.51
CA LYS A 5 26.13 6.78 16.08
C LYS A 5 26.41 5.61 15.13
N LYS A 6 26.01 4.38 15.50
CA LYS A 6 26.15 3.18 14.64
C LYS A 6 24.98 3.00 13.70
N ILE A 7 23.84 3.60 14.02
CA ILE A 7 22.64 3.69 13.17
C ILE A 7 22.08 5.11 13.29
N GLU A 8 21.41 5.55 12.25
CA GLU A 8 20.80 6.89 12.18
C GLU A 8 19.35 6.87 12.65
N LYS A 9 18.59 5.85 12.22
CA LYS A 9 17.15 5.73 12.47
C LYS A 9 16.80 4.37 13.04
N ILE A 10 15.77 4.36 13.89
CA ILE A 10 15.14 3.16 14.45
C ILE A 10 13.68 3.17 13.99
N GLY A 11 13.18 2.03 13.57
CA GLY A 11 11.80 1.91 13.12
C GLY A 11 11.20 0.55 13.34
N VAL A 12 9.91 0.46 13.01
CA VAL A 12 9.12 -0.77 13.15
C VAL A 12 8.35 -1.06 11.87
N SER A 13 8.08 -2.33 11.64
CA SER A 13 7.10 -2.75 10.63
C SER A 13 5.83 -3.19 11.33
N ILE A 14 4.70 -2.68 10.88
CA ILE A 14 3.38 -2.91 11.49
C ILE A 14 2.40 -3.46 10.45
N TYR A 15 1.32 -4.06 10.92
CA TYR A 15 0.22 -4.54 10.08
C TYR A 15 -1.06 -3.71 10.23
N ASP A 16 -1.25 -3.08 11.38
CA ASP A 16 -2.48 -2.33 11.67
C ASP A 16 -2.24 -1.10 12.55
N HIS A 17 -3.28 -0.31 12.65
CA HIS A 17 -3.33 0.92 13.41
C HIS A 17 -3.09 0.72 14.92
N ASN A 18 -3.65 -0.33 15.52
CA ASN A 18 -3.56 -0.53 16.97
C ASN A 18 -2.11 -0.84 17.40
N GLN A 19 -1.38 -1.62 16.55
CA GLN A 19 0.03 -1.88 16.77
C GLN A 19 0.84 -0.59 16.79
N LEU A 20 0.56 0.33 15.85
CA LEU A 20 1.27 1.60 15.78
C LEU A 20 1.02 2.46 17.01
N GLN A 21 -0.24 2.56 17.44
CA GLN A 21 -0.59 3.35 18.61
C GLN A 21 0.14 2.84 19.85
N ALA A 22 0.10 1.55 20.12
CA ALA A 22 0.79 0.93 21.26
C ALA A 22 2.32 1.16 21.22
N ILE A 23 2.91 1.19 20.03
CA ILE A 23 4.35 1.49 19.87
C ILE A 23 4.63 2.94 20.19
N LEU A 24 3.85 3.88 19.65
CA LEU A 24 4.07 5.32 19.84
C LEU A 24 3.84 5.78 21.28
N GLU A 25 3.07 5.05 22.07
CA GLU A 25 2.87 5.32 23.49
C GLU A 25 4.09 4.93 24.33
N ASN A 26 4.91 4.00 23.86
CA ASN A 26 5.99 3.41 24.66
C ASN A 26 7.40 3.64 24.11
N PHE A 27 7.52 4.03 22.83
CA PHE A 27 8.81 4.10 22.14
C PHE A 27 8.91 5.32 21.22
N ASP A 28 10.08 5.95 21.22
CA ASP A 28 10.45 6.94 20.21
C ASP A 28 11.00 6.20 18.98
N ILE A 29 10.31 6.31 17.86
CA ILE A 29 10.73 5.75 16.58
C ILE A 29 10.91 6.84 15.53
N ASP A 30 11.83 6.62 14.60
CA ASP A 30 12.14 7.56 13.52
C ASP A 30 11.41 7.22 12.22
N LEU A 31 11.03 5.95 12.07
CA LEU A 31 10.33 5.49 10.86
C LEU A 31 9.36 4.34 11.16
N VAL A 32 8.34 4.24 10.33
CA VAL A 32 7.40 3.11 10.32
C VAL A 32 7.26 2.56 8.91
N GLN A 33 7.25 1.24 8.79
CA GLN A 33 6.89 0.54 7.56
C GLN A 33 5.50 -0.07 7.73
N LEU A 34 4.59 0.24 6.81
CA LEU A 34 3.19 -0.16 6.90
C LEU A 34 2.64 -0.64 5.54
N PRO A 35 1.63 -1.51 5.52
CA PRO A 35 0.93 -1.87 4.30
C PRO A 35 0.12 -0.67 3.81
N PHE A 36 0.21 -0.41 2.51
CA PHE A 36 -0.53 0.66 1.85
C PHE A 36 -0.82 0.28 0.40
N ASN A 37 -2.06 0.33 -0.02
CA ASN A 37 -2.46 0.06 -1.40
C ASN A 37 -3.72 0.85 -1.77
N ILE A 38 -4.02 0.88 -3.06
CA ILE A 38 -5.09 1.72 -3.64
C ILE A 38 -6.51 1.35 -3.19
N LEU A 39 -6.74 0.16 -2.67
CA LEU A 39 -8.05 -0.26 -2.15
C LEU A 39 -8.26 0.09 -0.67
N ASP A 40 -7.19 0.41 0.06
CA ASP A 40 -7.18 0.59 1.52
C ASP A 40 -7.10 2.06 1.92
N ARG A 41 -8.20 2.64 2.40
CA ARG A 41 -8.24 4.02 2.90
C ARG A 41 -8.05 4.16 4.40
N ARG A 42 -7.98 3.07 5.16
CA ARG A 42 -8.02 3.10 6.63
C ARG A 42 -6.97 4.04 7.24
N LEU A 43 -5.77 4.09 6.66
CA LEU A 43 -4.70 4.98 7.13
C LEU A 43 -4.92 6.45 6.73
N ILE A 44 -5.60 6.68 5.61
CA ILE A 44 -5.97 8.02 5.14
C ILE A 44 -7.11 8.56 6.00
N ASP A 45 -8.19 7.80 6.12
CA ASP A 45 -9.42 8.21 6.84
C ASP A 45 -9.18 8.40 8.35
N SER A 46 -8.26 7.64 8.94
CA SER A 46 -7.86 7.80 10.35
C SER A 46 -6.96 8.99 10.63
N SER A 47 -6.56 9.76 9.61
CA SER A 47 -5.57 10.84 9.71
C SER A 47 -4.20 10.40 10.27
N MET A 48 -3.93 9.11 10.27
CA MET A 48 -2.71 8.54 10.84
C MET A 48 -1.47 8.97 10.07
N LEU A 49 -1.53 8.97 8.73
CA LEU A 49 -0.41 9.41 7.90
C LEU A 49 -0.02 10.87 8.24
N SER A 50 -1.02 11.75 8.35
CA SER A 50 -0.79 13.15 8.72
C SER A 50 -0.22 13.28 10.14
N MET A 51 -0.67 12.46 11.09
CA MET A 51 -0.14 12.43 12.45
C MET A 51 1.34 12.01 12.45
N LEU A 52 1.70 10.96 11.71
CA LEU A 52 3.09 10.50 11.58
C LEU A 52 3.99 11.59 11.00
N LYS A 53 3.54 12.24 9.92
CA LYS A 53 4.25 13.35 9.29
C LYS A 53 4.47 14.51 10.27
N ASN A 54 3.44 14.90 11.02
CA ASN A 54 3.54 15.99 12.01
C ASN A 54 4.49 15.64 13.16
N LYS A 55 4.66 14.36 13.49
CA LYS A 55 5.63 13.88 14.47
C LYS A 55 7.05 13.74 13.88
N GLY A 56 7.24 13.98 12.59
CA GLY A 56 8.52 13.78 11.89
C GLY A 56 8.92 12.32 11.74
N ILE A 57 7.95 11.39 11.80
CA ILE A 57 8.17 9.95 11.63
C ILE A 57 8.09 9.63 10.14
N GLU A 58 9.16 9.06 9.59
CA GLU A 58 9.26 8.66 8.19
C GLU A 58 8.34 7.46 7.90
N VAL A 59 7.55 7.54 6.83
CA VAL A 59 6.62 6.47 6.46
C VAL A 59 7.13 5.74 5.22
N HIS A 60 7.30 4.42 5.33
CA HIS A 60 7.63 3.54 4.23
C HIS A 60 6.41 2.67 3.89
N ALA A 61 5.83 2.86 2.70
CA ALA A 61 4.74 2.03 2.21
C ALA A 61 5.26 0.71 1.65
N ARG A 62 4.65 -0.41 2.05
CA ARG A 62 4.87 -1.74 1.47
C ARG A 62 3.56 -2.34 0.99
N SER A 63 3.61 -3.48 0.33
CA SER A 63 2.42 -4.22 -0.15
C SER A 63 1.53 -3.42 -1.09
N VAL A 64 2.11 -2.47 -1.84
CA VAL A 64 1.37 -1.59 -2.75
C VAL A 64 0.64 -2.34 -3.86
N PHE A 65 1.08 -3.55 -4.19
CA PHE A 65 0.46 -4.45 -5.15
C PHE A 65 -0.44 -5.53 -4.50
N LEU A 66 -0.66 -5.45 -3.18
CA LEU A 66 -1.46 -6.43 -2.41
C LEU A 66 -1.01 -7.88 -2.73
N GLN A 67 0.28 -8.18 -2.50
CA GLN A 67 0.92 -9.46 -2.85
C GLN A 67 0.76 -9.85 -4.34
N GLY A 68 0.71 -8.86 -5.23
CA GLY A 68 0.51 -9.07 -6.67
C GLY A 68 -0.96 -9.24 -7.09
N LEU A 69 -1.90 -9.35 -6.15
CA LEU A 69 -3.32 -9.56 -6.44
C LEU A 69 -3.92 -8.45 -7.33
N LEU A 70 -3.51 -7.20 -7.11
CA LEU A 70 -3.93 -6.05 -7.92
C LEU A 70 -3.45 -6.13 -9.37
N LEU A 71 -2.35 -6.84 -9.63
CA LEU A 71 -1.75 -6.95 -10.96
C LEU A 71 -2.28 -8.16 -11.75
N MET A 72 -3.03 -9.06 -11.09
CA MET A 72 -3.56 -10.26 -11.73
C MET A 72 -4.70 -9.94 -12.68
N SER A 73 -4.69 -10.58 -13.86
CA SER A 73 -5.86 -10.61 -14.72
C SER A 73 -7.00 -11.40 -14.05
N GLU A 74 -8.22 -11.18 -14.53
CA GLU A 74 -9.40 -11.88 -14.00
C GLU A 74 -9.26 -13.41 -14.05
N GLN A 75 -8.71 -13.94 -15.18
CA GLN A 75 -8.52 -15.38 -15.37
C GLN A 75 -7.45 -15.99 -14.46
N ASN A 76 -6.50 -15.18 -13.99
CA ASN A 76 -5.39 -15.64 -13.15
C ASN A 76 -5.65 -15.41 -11.66
N ARG A 77 -6.75 -14.72 -11.32
CA ARG A 77 -7.09 -14.47 -9.92
C ARG A 77 -7.68 -15.73 -9.30
N PRO A 78 -7.15 -16.21 -8.16
CA PRO A 78 -7.68 -17.39 -7.49
C PRO A 78 -9.17 -17.25 -7.09
N ASP A 79 -9.93 -18.35 -7.23
CA ASP A 79 -11.39 -18.36 -6.98
C ASP A 79 -11.83 -17.82 -5.63
N LYS A 80 -11.01 -18.00 -4.61
CA LYS A 80 -11.28 -17.47 -3.26
C LYS A 80 -11.49 -15.94 -3.21
N PHE A 81 -11.02 -15.21 -4.21
CA PHE A 81 -11.23 -13.77 -4.34
C PHE A 81 -12.50 -13.40 -5.13
N ASN A 82 -13.28 -14.39 -5.61
CA ASN A 82 -14.51 -14.14 -6.35
C ASN A 82 -15.61 -13.49 -5.49
N ARG A 83 -15.55 -13.62 -4.17
CA ARG A 83 -16.47 -12.93 -3.24
C ARG A 83 -16.42 -11.39 -3.38
N TRP A 84 -15.33 -10.85 -3.91
CA TRP A 84 -15.16 -9.41 -4.20
C TRP A 84 -15.31 -9.08 -5.70
N SER A 85 -16.05 -9.89 -6.45
CA SER A 85 -16.23 -9.70 -7.91
C SER A 85 -16.74 -8.32 -8.30
N GLY A 86 -17.62 -7.72 -7.47
CA GLY A 86 -18.09 -6.35 -7.65
C GLY A 86 -16.94 -5.32 -7.61
N LEU A 87 -16.05 -5.45 -6.63
CA LEU A 87 -14.87 -4.59 -6.49
C LEU A 87 -13.90 -4.78 -7.67
N TRP A 88 -13.66 -6.03 -8.09
CA TRP A 88 -12.79 -6.32 -9.23
C TRP A 88 -13.36 -5.79 -10.54
N ARG A 89 -14.69 -5.76 -10.69
CA ARG A 89 -15.35 -5.15 -11.84
C ARG A 89 -15.11 -3.64 -11.86
N ILE A 90 -15.35 -2.93 -10.74
CA ILE A 90 -15.08 -1.49 -10.61
C ILE A 90 -13.61 -1.18 -10.91
N TRP A 91 -12.68 -1.94 -10.33
CA TRP A 91 -11.24 -1.83 -10.59
C TRP A 91 -10.90 -1.89 -12.07
N ARG A 92 -11.39 -2.92 -12.76
CA ARG A 92 -11.13 -3.14 -14.19
C ARG A 92 -11.75 -2.03 -15.05
N GLU A 93 -13.02 -1.68 -14.80
CA GLU A 93 -13.72 -0.62 -15.53
C GLU A 93 -12.97 0.71 -15.39
N TRP A 94 -12.61 1.09 -14.18
CA TRP A 94 -11.86 2.33 -13.92
C TRP A 94 -10.50 2.35 -14.62
N LEU A 95 -9.75 1.26 -14.62
CA LEU A 95 -8.49 1.14 -15.35
C LEU A 95 -8.69 1.36 -16.85
N ASN A 96 -9.70 0.73 -17.44
CA ASN A 96 -10.01 0.83 -18.87
C ASN A 96 -10.45 2.24 -19.25
N ASP A 97 -11.36 2.84 -18.49
CA ASP A 97 -11.88 4.17 -18.76
C ASP A 97 -10.80 5.26 -18.73
N ASN A 98 -9.81 5.08 -17.87
CA ASN A 98 -8.68 6.00 -17.73
C ASN A 98 -7.44 5.61 -18.55
N GLN A 99 -7.50 4.50 -19.31
CA GLN A 99 -6.38 3.99 -20.12
C GLN A 99 -5.09 3.85 -19.30
N ILE A 100 -5.19 3.38 -18.07
CA ILE A 100 -4.08 3.18 -17.14
C ILE A 100 -3.95 1.70 -16.78
N THR A 101 -2.72 1.23 -16.64
CA THR A 101 -2.46 -0.15 -16.20
C THR A 101 -2.63 -0.30 -14.68
N ALA A 102 -2.87 -1.52 -14.22
CA ALA A 102 -2.94 -1.84 -12.79
C ALA A 102 -1.62 -1.50 -12.06
N LEU A 103 -0.49 -1.69 -12.72
CA LEU A 103 0.82 -1.34 -12.18
C LEU A 103 0.96 0.16 -11.99
N GLU A 104 0.63 0.96 -13.01
CA GLU A 104 0.67 2.42 -12.93
C GLU A 104 -0.26 2.95 -11.84
N ALA A 105 -1.50 2.45 -11.79
CA ALA A 105 -2.47 2.87 -10.79
C ALA A 105 -1.97 2.61 -9.36
N ALA A 106 -1.51 1.38 -9.08
CA ALA A 106 -1.08 0.99 -7.74
C ALA A 106 0.18 1.74 -7.28
N ILE A 107 1.18 1.89 -8.16
CA ILE A 107 2.43 2.58 -7.79
C ILE A 107 2.24 4.09 -7.67
N ARG A 108 1.49 4.71 -8.61
CA ARG A 108 1.22 6.15 -8.58
C ARG A 108 0.38 6.55 -7.38
N HIS A 109 -0.57 5.69 -6.95
CA HIS A 109 -1.33 5.94 -5.72
C HIS A 109 -0.40 6.07 -4.51
N ALA A 110 0.50 5.13 -4.31
CA ALA A 110 1.43 5.19 -3.19
C ALA A 110 2.39 6.39 -3.25
N ILE A 111 2.89 6.73 -4.44
CA ILE A 111 3.81 7.85 -4.63
C ILE A 111 3.10 9.20 -4.49
N SER A 112 1.82 9.29 -4.84
CA SER A 112 1.06 10.55 -4.77
C SER A 112 0.77 11.03 -3.35
N MET A 113 0.97 10.16 -2.34
CA MET A 113 0.72 10.51 -0.95
C MET A 113 1.91 11.27 -0.35
N PRO A 114 1.75 12.56 -0.02
CA PRO A 114 2.84 13.41 0.46
C PRO A 114 3.39 13.03 1.84
N GLU A 115 2.73 12.13 2.53
CA GLU A 115 3.14 11.56 3.81
C GLU A 115 4.05 10.34 3.65
N ILE A 116 4.04 9.70 2.47
CA ILE A 116 4.85 8.51 2.21
C ILE A 116 6.23 8.94 1.71
N SER A 117 7.25 8.62 2.48
CA SER A 117 8.63 8.97 2.17
C SER A 117 9.28 7.99 1.19
N LYS A 118 8.90 6.70 1.27
CA LYS A 118 9.43 5.63 0.40
C LYS A 118 8.37 4.60 0.11
N VAL A 119 8.42 4.06 -1.11
CA VAL A 119 7.60 2.92 -1.53
C VAL A 119 8.50 1.71 -1.74
N LEU A 120 8.21 0.62 -1.03
CA LEU A 120 8.96 -0.63 -1.10
C LEU A 120 8.24 -1.60 -2.02
N VAL A 121 8.96 -2.08 -3.01
CA VAL A 121 8.46 -3.07 -3.99
C VAL A 121 9.41 -4.26 -4.05
N GLY A 122 8.85 -5.47 -4.16
CA GLY A 122 9.60 -6.67 -4.50
C GLY A 122 9.68 -6.82 -6.02
N VAL A 123 10.83 -7.28 -6.51
CA VAL A 123 11.05 -7.60 -7.92
C VAL A 123 11.85 -8.89 -8.04
N ASP A 124 11.54 -9.71 -9.05
CA ASP A 124 12.24 -10.97 -9.30
C ASP A 124 13.34 -10.81 -10.36
N ASN A 125 13.26 -9.76 -11.18
CA ASN A 125 14.20 -9.50 -12.25
C ASN A 125 14.30 -7.99 -12.59
N VAL A 126 15.30 -7.68 -13.43
CA VAL A 126 15.60 -6.29 -13.84
C VAL A 126 14.49 -5.66 -14.67
N ASP A 127 13.78 -6.46 -15.48
CA ASP A 127 12.75 -5.92 -16.36
C ASP A 127 11.51 -5.50 -15.57
N GLN A 128 11.11 -6.27 -14.55
CA GLN A 128 10.07 -5.83 -13.59
C GLN A 128 10.47 -4.51 -12.89
N LEU A 129 11.73 -4.35 -12.50
CA LEU A 129 12.18 -3.08 -11.91
C LEU A 129 12.04 -1.92 -12.89
N LYS A 130 12.44 -2.10 -14.16
CA LYS A 130 12.29 -1.07 -15.19
C LYS A 130 10.82 -0.71 -15.43
N GLU A 131 9.95 -1.72 -15.50
CA GLU A 131 8.50 -1.51 -15.64
C GLU A 131 7.94 -0.68 -14.49
N ILE A 132 8.27 -1.01 -13.23
CA ILE A 132 7.82 -0.26 -12.06
C ILE A 132 8.34 1.18 -12.11
N VAL A 133 9.61 1.40 -12.45
CA VAL A 133 10.19 2.73 -12.56
C VAL A 133 9.48 3.54 -13.65
N THR A 134 9.20 2.93 -14.81
CA THR A 134 8.46 3.58 -15.89
C THR A 134 7.02 3.90 -15.46
N ALA A 135 6.33 2.94 -14.86
CA ALA A 135 4.96 3.08 -14.38
C ALA A 135 4.80 4.14 -13.29
N SER A 136 5.87 4.44 -12.55
CA SER A 136 5.85 5.45 -11.48
C SER A 136 5.67 6.88 -11.99
N SER A 137 5.90 7.13 -13.27
CA SER A 137 5.76 8.43 -13.90
C SER A 137 4.34 8.63 -14.43
N GLY A 138 3.80 9.83 -14.28
CA GLY A 138 2.49 10.20 -14.82
C GLY A 138 1.48 10.59 -13.75
N VAL A 139 0.28 10.95 -14.18
CA VAL A 139 -0.80 11.39 -13.30
C VAL A 139 -1.65 10.19 -12.90
N LEU A 140 -2.07 10.15 -11.64
CA LEU A 140 -3.10 9.22 -11.17
C LEU A 140 -4.48 9.85 -11.41
N PRO A 141 -5.39 9.20 -12.14
CA PRO A 141 -6.77 9.64 -12.26
C PRO A 141 -7.51 9.63 -10.91
N ASN A 142 -8.61 10.38 -10.83
CA ASN A 142 -9.44 10.36 -9.64
C ASN A 142 -9.97 8.96 -9.37
N ILE A 143 -9.80 8.49 -8.13
CA ILE A 143 -10.22 7.16 -7.71
C ILE A 143 -11.67 7.23 -7.22
N PRO A 144 -12.60 6.42 -7.75
CA PRO A 144 -13.98 6.41 -7.26
C PRO A 144 -14.08 5.84 -5.85
N ASP A 145 -14.95 6.38 -5.04
CA ASP A 145 -15.13 5.96 -3.63
C ASP A 145 -15.55 4.49 -3.51
N GLU A 146 -16.29 3.97 -4.48
CA GLU A 146 -16.74 2.58 -4.53
C GLU A 146 -15.60 1.56 -4.70
N MET A 147 -14.40 2.03 -5.06
CA MET A 147 -13.22 1.17 -5.18
C MET A 147 -12.53 0.91 -3.84
N PHE A 148 -12.89 1.65 -2.80
CA PHE A 148 -12.30 1.45 -1.48
C PHE A 148 -13.03 0.36 -0.69
N THR A 149 -12.28 -0.34 0.15
CA THR A 149 -12.82 -1.36 1.04
C THR A 149 -12.14 -1.31 2.39
N ASN A 150 -12.89 -1.68 3.44
CA ASN A 150 -12.37 -1.92 4.78
C ASN A 150 -12.38 -3.42 5.14
N ASP A 151 -12.66 -4.29 4.16
CA ASP A 151 -12.71 -5.73 4.38
C ASP A 151 -11.32 -6.29 4.66
N ILE A 152 -11.09 -6.61 5.93
CA ILE A 152 -9.79 -7.09 6.42
C ILE A 152 -9.39 -8.45 5.83
N ASP A 153 -10.37 -9.26 5.40
CA ASP A 153 -10.10 -10.53 4.76
C ASP A 153 -9.43 -10.33 3.39
N LEU A 154 -9.78 -9.25 2.70
CA LEU A 154 -9.10 -8.88 1.46
C LEU A 154 -7.76 -8.18 1.73
N LEU A 155 -7.78 -7.18 2.62
CA LEU A 155 -6.66 -6.24 2.80
C LEU A 155 -5.48 -6.82 3.58
N ASN A 156 -5.71 -7.87 4.39
CA ASN A 156 -4.66 -8.53 5.15
C ASN A 156 -4.33 -9.92 4.57
N PRO A 157 -3.21 -10.07 3.85
CA PRO A 157 -2.83 -11.36 3.27
C PRO A 157 -2.69 -12.51 4.27
N SER A 158 -2.50 -12.23 5.56
CA SER A 158 -2.46 -13.27 6.59
C SER A 158 -3.79 -14.03 6.73
N ASN A 159 -4.90 -13.43 6.32
CA ASN A 159 -6.23 -14.05 6.35
C ASN A 159 -6.50 -14.95 5.14
N TRP A 160 -5.70 -14.84 4.07
CA TRP A 160 -5.98 -15.52 2.80
C TRP A 160 -5.85 -17.04 2.86
N SER A 161 -5.17 -17.59 3.84
CA SER A 161 -5.10 -19.04 4.04
C SER A 161 -6.41 -19.62 4.57
N ALA A 162 -7.29 -18.80 5.11
CA ALA A 162 -8.58 -19.19 5.67
C ALA A 162 -9.77 -18.96 4.72
N LEU A 163 -9.52 -18.41 3.52
CA LEU A 163 -10.51 -18.13 2.47
C LEU A 163 -10.84 -19.34 1.59
#